data_1bea180c600add7049478c20e8ada9f7
#
_entry.id   1bea180c600add7049478c20e8ada9f7
#
_cell.length_a   1.000
_cell.length_b   1.000
_cell.length_c   1.000
_cell.angle_alpha   90.00
_cell.angle_beta   90.00
_cell.angle_gamma   90.00
#
_symmetry.space_group_name_H-M   'P 1'
#
loop_
_entity.id
_entity.type
_entity.pdbx_description
1 polymer ?
#
loop_
_entity_poly.entity_id
_entity_poly.type
_entity_poly.pdbx_seq_one_letter_code
_entity_poly.pdbx_strand_id
1 'polypeptide(L)'
;MAATPKEELVARLNDALGWELRAQMMYAHYAAYVKGIYRLHLKPYFESEATESVGHATAVRDHIAQLGGVARTERDRTEIVHTTDYRVMLAEAMKTETHAARSYKAFLDLEDIDPELYDAVEQIYFQEERSVEELKQLMGT
;
A
#
# COMPACT_ATOMS: atom_id res chain seq x y z
N MET A 1 24.96 -8.84 16.96
CA MET A 1 23.68 -9.33 16.47
C MET A 1 23.80 -9.71 15.01
N ALA A 2 23.19 -10.80 14.62
CA ALA A 2 23.22 -11.22 13.24
C ALA A 2 22.30 -10.35 12.39
N ALA A 3 22.69 -10.11 11.14
CA ALA A 3 21.85 -9.43 10.17
C ALA A 3 20.59 -10.25 9.90
N THR A 4 19.49 -9.59 9.57
CA THR A 4 18.27 -10.26 9.17
C THR A 4 18.52 -11.06 7.88
N PRO A 5 18.13 -12.34 7.80
CA PRO A 5 18.30 -13.13 6.59
C PRO A 5 17.57 -12.53 5.40
N LYS A 6 18.13 -12.69 4.20
CA LYS A 6 17.51 -12.21 2.96
C LYS A 6 16.09 -12.72 2.78
N GLU A 7 15.85 -14.00 3.13
CA GLU A 7 14.54 -14.63 3.00
C GLU A 7 13.47 -13.90 3.82
N GLU A 8 13.84 -13.41 5.01
CA GLU A 8 12.91 -12.66 5.85
C GLU A 8 12.67 -11.26 5.30
N LEU A 9 13.72 -10.58 4.82
CA LEU A 9 13.57 -9.28 4.17
C LEU A 9 12.63 -9.38 2.97
N VAL A 10 12.84 -10.39 2.12
CA VAL A 10 12.01 -10.64 0.94
C VAL A 10 10.56 -10.96 1.34
N ALA A 11 10.38 -11.79 2.37
CA ALA A 11 9.03 -12.15 2.83
C ALA A 11 8.24 -10.93 3.30
N ARG A 12 8.88 -10.04 4.07
CA ARG A 12 8.24 -8.81 4.54
C ARG A 12 7.94 -7.83 3.41
N LEU A 13 8.87 -7.69 2.46
CA LEU A 13 8.63 -6.85 1.28
C LEU A 13 7.49 -7.42 0.42
N ASN A 14 7.40 -8.75 0.29
CA ASN A 14 6.30 -9.37 -0.43
C ASN A 14 4.95 -9.18 0.25
N ASP A 15 4.90 -9.14 1.58
CA ASP A 15 3.67 -8.79 2.29
C ASP A 15 3.20 -7.39 1.89
N ALA A 16 4.11 -6.43 1.92
CA ALA A 16 3.81 -5.05 1.52
C ALA A 16 3.40 -4.97 0.05
N LEU A 17 4.13 -5.68 -0.83
CA LEU A 17 3.81 -5.72 -2.25
C LEU A 17 2.39 -6.23 -2.49
N GLY A 18 1.99 -7.27 -1.77
CA GLY A 18 0.61 -7.80 -1.87
C GLY A 18 -0.44 -6.75 -1.57
N TRP A 19 -0.22 -5.94 -0.54
CA TRP A 19 -1.14 -4.86 -0.18
C TRP A 19 -1.13 -3.72 -1.19
N GLU A 20 0.02 -3.39 -1.79
CA GLU A 20 0.10 -2.37 -2.84
C GLU A 20 -0.63 -2.82 -4.11
N LEU A 21 -0.46 -4.08 -4.50
CA LEU A 21 -1.17 -4.63 -5.66
C LEU A 21 -2.69 -4.63 -5.43
N ARG A 22 -3.12 -4.93 -4.20
CA ARG A 22 -4.53 -4.85 -3.83
C ARG A 22 -5.02 -3.41 -3.83
N ALA A 23 -4.24 -2.50 -3.28
CA ALA A 23 -4.61 -1.08 -3.22
C ALA A 23 -4.82 -0.49 -4.61
N GLN A 24 -3.89 -0.74 -5.56
CA GLN A 24 -4.05 -0.23 -6.91
C GLN A 24 -5.32 -0.73 -7.59
N MET A 25 -5.65 -2.00 -7.40
CA MET A 25 -6.87 -2.59 -7.96
C MET A 25 -8.12 -2.02 -7.30
N MET A 26 -8.12 -1.91 -5.97
CA MET A 26 -9.24 -1.37 -5.21
C MET A 26 -9.54 0.09 -5.59
N TYR A 27 -8.53 0.93 -5.63
CA TYR A 27 -8.71 2.34 -5.96
C TYR A 27 -9.19 2.52 -7.41
N ALA A 28 -8.61 1.79 -8.35
CA ALA A 28 -9.06 1.84 -9.76
C ALA A 28 -10.52 1.41 -9.88
N HIS A 29 -10.90 0.37 -9.14
CA HIS A 29 -12.28 -0.11 -9.12
C HIS A 29 -13.22 0.94 -8.52
N TYR A 30 -12.87 1.51 -7.38
CA TYR A 30 -13.70 2.53 -6.73
C TYR A 30 -13.80 3.81 -7.55
N ALA A 31 -12.75 4.20 -8.25
CA ALA A 31 -12.78 5.35 -9.16
C ALA A 31 -13.86 5.18 -10.23
N ALA A 32 -14.02 3.96 -10.73
CA ALA A 32 -15.03 3.67 -11.76
C ALA A 32 -16.46 3.70 -11.19
N TYR A 33 -16.66 3.23 -9.96
CA TYR A 33 -17.99 2.93 -9.42
C TYR A 33 -18.53 3.95 -8.42
N VAL A 34 -17.73 4.89 -7.94
CA VAL A 34 -18.21 5.90 -6.97
C VAL A 34 -19.36 6.71 -7.58
N LYS A 35 -20.45 6.86 -6.83
CA LYS A 35 -21.66 7.56 -7.28
C LYS A 35 -22.02 8.72 -6.34
N GLY A 36 -22.78 9.64 -6.87
CA GLY A 36 -23.28 10.79 -6.14
C GLY A 36 -22.41 12.02 -6.37
N ILE A 37 -22.74 13.11 -5.69
CA ILE A 37 -22.08 14.39 -5.91
C ILE A 37 -20.58 14.36 -5.58
N TYR A 38 -20.19 13.52 -4.63
CA TYR A 38 -18.79 13.40 -4.22
C TYR A 38 -17.91 12.70 -5.25
N ARG A 39 -18.50 12.04 -6.24
CA ARG A 39 -17.75 11.46 -7.36
C ARG A 39 -16.85 12.48 -8.04
N LEU A 40 -17.31 13.72 -8.14
CA LEU A 40 -16.57 14.79 -8.80
C LEU A 40 -15.17 14.96 -8.19
N HIS A 41 -15.07 14.81 -6.87
CA HIS A 41 -13.79 14.94 -6.14
C HIS A 41 -13.13 13.61 -5.88
N LEU A 42 -13.90 12.55 -5.64
CA LEU A 42 -13.36 11.26 -5.22
C LEU A 42 -12.83 10.42 -6.37
N LYS A 43 -13.42 10.52 -7.58
CA LYS A 43 -12.88 9.78 -8.72
C LYS A 43 -11.41 10.15 -9.00
N PRO A 44 -11.04 11.44 -9.15
CA PRO A 44 -9.63 11.80 -9.34
C PRO A 44 -8.75 11.47 -8.13
N TYR A 45 -9.30 11.56 -6.92
CA TYR A 45 -8.56 11.16 -5.72
C TYR A 45 -8.22 9.67 -5.77
N PHE A 46 -9.19 8.81 -6.05
CA PHE A 46 -8.96 7.36 -6.15
C PHE A 46 -8.00 7.01 -7.30
N GLU A 47 -8.12 7.70 -8.44
CA GLU A 47 -7.19 7.49 -9.55
C GLU A 47 -5.76 7.86 -9.18
N SER A 48 -5.58 8.95 -8.45
CA SER A 48 -4.28 9.39 -7.96
C SER A 48 -3.69 8.36 -6.96
N GLU A 49 -4.50 7.85 -6.05
CA GLU A 49 -4.06 6.84 -5.09
C GLU A 49 -3.71 5.52 -5.78
N ALA A 50 -4.45 5.14 -6.82
CA ALA A 50 -4.11 3.96 -7.61
C ALA A 50 -2.72 4.12 -8.25
N THR A 51 -2.44 5.29 -8.81
CA THR A 51 -1.14 5.59 -9.42
C THR A 51 0.00 5.55 -8.39
N GLU A 52 -0.23 6.09 -7.21
CA GLU A 52 0.76 6.05 -6.12
C GLU A 52 1.06 4.61 -5.71
N SER A 53 0.03 3.77 -5.59
CA SER A 53 0.21 2.36 -5.25
C SER A 53 1.01 1.60 -6.31
N VAL A 54 0.81 1.91 -7.59
CA VAL A 54 1.63 1.35 -8.70
C VAL A 54 3.10 1.74 -8.51
N GLY A 55 3.36 2.98 -8.17
CA GLY A 55 4.72 3.46 -7.90
C GLY A 55 5.38 2.74 -6.73
N HIS A 56 4.66 2.56 -5.63
CA HIS A 56 5.15 1.82 -4.47
C HIS A 56 5.41 0.35 -4.81
N ALA A 57 4.50 -0.28 -5.54
CA ALA A 57 4.66 -1.68 -5.97
C ALA A 57 5.91 -1.85 -6.83
N THR A 58 6.16 -0.90 -7.75
CA THR A 58 7.35 -0.91 -8.60
C THR A 58 8.62 -0.83 -7.77
N ALA A 59 8.68 0.10 -6.81
CA ALA A 59 9.85 0.29 -5.95
C ALA A 59 10.11 -0.96 -5.10
N VAL A 60 9.07 -1.52 -4.47
CA VAL A 60 9.20 -2.71 -3.62
C VAL A 60 9.66 -3.91 -4.45
N ARG A 61 9.08 -4.09 -5.65
CA ARG A 61 9.48 -5.18 -6.55
C ARG A 61 10.96 -5.07 -6.92
N ASP A 62 11.42 -3.86 -7.23
CA ASP A 62 12.83 -3.64 -7.56
C ASP A 62 13.75 -4.00 -6.39
N HIS A 63 13.38 -3.65 -5.17
CA HIS A 63 14.16 -4.01 -3.98
C HIS A 63 14.20 -5.53 -3.77
N ILE A 64 13.08 -6.23 -3.97
CA ILE A 64 13.05 -7.69 -3.89
C ILE A 64 13.99 -8.31 -4.92
N ALA A 65 13.95 -7.82 -6.15
CA ALA A 65 14.82 -8.31 -7.24
C ALA A 65 16.29 -8.07 -6.90
N GLN A 66 16.63 -6.88 -6.38
CA GLN A 66 18.00 -6.56 -5.97
C GLN A 66 18.51 -7.45 -4.85
N LEU A 67 17.64 -7.90 -3.96
CA LEU A 67 17.97 -8.85 -2.91
C LEU A 67 18.11 -10.29 -3.42
N GLY A 68 17.82 -10.54 -4.69
CA GLY A 68 17.87 -11.87 -5.28
C GLY A 68 16.63 -12.71 -4.97
N GLY A 69 15.57 -12.09 -4.47
CA GLY A 69 14.30 -12.77 -4.20
C GLY A 69 13.37 -12.77 -5.40
N VAL A 70 12.21 -13.38 -5.24
CA VAL A 70 11.17 -13.41 -6.25
C VAL A 70 9.95 -12.66 -5.74
N ALA A 71 9.59 -11.58 -6.44
CA ALA A 71 8.42 -10.78 -6.11
C ALA A 71 7.15 -11.54 -6.46
N ARG A 72 6.15 -11.44 -5.58
CA ARG A 72 4.83 -12.00 -5.87
C ARG A 72 4.16 -11.23 -7.00
N THR A 73 3.34 -11.93 -7.78
CA THR A 73 2.58 -11.35 -8.88
C THR A 73 1.08 -11.25 -8.57
N GLU A 74 0.65 -11.84 -7.47
CA GLU A 74 -0.74 -11.80 -7.02
C GLU A 74 -0.90 -10.83 -5.87
N ARG A 75 -2.02 -10.09 -5.88
CA ARG A 75 -2.38 -9.22 -4.78
C ARG A 75 -2.69 -10.00 -3.51
N ASP A 76 -2.68 -9.31 -2.36
CA ASP A 76 -3.23 -9.88 -1.13
C ASP A 76 -4.67 -10.32 -1.39
N ARG A 77 -5.06 -11.48 -0.85
CA ARG A 77 -6.34 -12.16 -1.16
C ARG A 77 -7.54 -11.60 -0.42
N THR A 78 -7.33 -10.67 0.49
CA THR A 78 -8.44 -10.04 1.21
C THR A 78 -9.42 -9.46 0.20
N GLU A 79 -10.70 -9.76 0.38
CA GLU A 79 -11.75 -9.35 -0.55
C GLU A 79 -11.76 -7.83 -0.76
N ILE A 80 -11.93 -7.42 -2.01
CA ILE A 80 -12.23 -6.03 -2.35
C ILE A 80 -13.74 -5.92 -2.41
N VAL A 81 -14.32 -5.21 -1.45
CA VAL A 81 -15.77 -5.07 -1.34
C VAL A 81 -16.29 -4.19 -2.48
N HIS A 82 -17.18 -4.73 -3.32
CA HIS A 82 -17.83 -3.93 -4.35
C HIS A 82 -18.93 -3.08 -3.73
N THR A 83 -18.94 -1.79 -4.02
CA THR A 83 -19.94 -0.85 -3.55
C THR A 83 -19.95 0.36 -4.48
N THR A 84 -21.03 1.13 -4.45
CA THR A 84 -21.11 2.43 -5.09
C THR A 84 -21.16 3.56 -4.06
N ASP A 85 -21.17 3.22 -2.78
CA ASP A 85 -21.24 4.16 -1.66
C ASP A 85 -19.85 4.65 -1.28
N TYR A 86 -19.61 5.96 -1.41
CA TYR A 86 -18.31 6.54 -1.12
C TYR A 86 -17.86 6.35 0.34
N ARG A 87 -18.83 6.28 1.27
CA ARG A 87 -18.51 6.07 2.69
C ARG A 87 -17.90 4.70 2.94
N VAL A 88 -18.47 3.68 2.29
CA VAL A 88 -17.92 2.32 2.35
C VAL A 88 -16.57 2.27 1.68
N MET A 89 -16.42 2.93 0.53
CA MET A 89 -15.13 3.00 -0.19
C MET A 89 -14.03 3.60 0.67
N LEU A 90 -14.32 4.73 1.35
CA LEU A 90 -13.33 5.37 2.23
C LEU A 90 -12.95 4.48 3.41
N ALA A 91 -13.93 3.78 4.01
CA ALA A 91 -13.66 2.84 5.09
C ALA A 91 -12.78 1.68 4.63
N GLU A 92 -13.05 1.13 3.45
CA GLU A 92 -12.24 0.05 2.87
C GLU A 92 -10.84 0.55 2.51
N ALA A 93 -10.73 1.76 1.98
CA ALA A 93 -9.44 2.39 1.71
C ALA A 93 -8.62 2.56 3.00
N MET A 94 -9.26 3.00 4.09
CA MET A 94 -8.60 3.15 5.40
C MET A 94 -8.02 1.82 5.88
N LYS A 95 -8.79 0.73 5.79
CA LYS A 95 -8.32 -0.61 6.15
C LYS A 95 -7.10 -1.01 5.31
N THR A 96 -7.17 -0.78 4.00
CA THR A 96 -6.11 -1.15 3.05
C THR A 96 -4.82 -0.39 3.35
N GLU A 97 -4.90 0.94 3.49
CA GLU A 97 -3.72 1.76 3.78
C GLU A 97 -3.12 1.46 5.14
N THR A 98 -3.96 1.15 6.14
CA THR A 98 -3.49 0.76 7.47
C THR A 98 -2.73 -0.55 7.42
N HIS A 99 -3.22 -1.54 6.65
CA HIS A 99 -2.51 -2.81 6.48
C HIS A 99 -1.19 -2.62 5.73
N ALA A 100 -1.18 -1.80 4.68
CA ALA A 100 0.04 -1.50 3.95
C ALA A 100 1.08 -0.84 4.86
N ALA A 101 0.67 0.17 5.62
CA ALA A 101 1.55 0.86 6.58
C ALA A 101 2.13 -0.12 7.60
N ARG A 102 1.32 -1.02 8.15
CA ARG A 102 1.77 -2.04 9.09
C ARG A 102 2.79 -3.00 8.48
N SER A 103 2.59 -3.36 7.21
CA SER A 103 3.53 -4.24 6.50
C SER A 103 4.90 -3.57 6.36
N TYR A 104 4.94 -2.29 6.01
CA TYR A 104 6.20 -1.54 5.95
C TYR A 104 6.82 -1.38 7.32
N LYS A 105 6.02 -1.10 8.34
CA LYS A 105 6.52 -0.98 9.72
C LYS A 105 7.15 -2.30 10.20
N ALA A 106 6.53 -3.42 9.89
CA ALA A 106 7.07 -4.74 10.23
C ALA A 106 8.43 -4.97 9.57
N PHE A 107 8.61 -4.51 8.32
CA PHE A 107 9.91 -4.55 7.66
C PHE A 107 10.92 -3.66 8.38
N LEU A 108 10.56 -2.41 8.68
CA LEU A 108 11.46 -1.44 9.32
C LEU A 108 11.88 -1.85 10.74
N ASP A 109 11.09 -2.70 11.40
CA ASP A 109 11.42 -3.22 12.73
C ASP A 109 12.43 -4.37 12.70
N LEU A 110 12.79 -4.88 11.53
CA LEU A 110 13.82 -5.89 11.38
C LEU A 110 15.20 -5.29 11.68
N GLU A 111 16.12 -6.15 12.14
CA GLU A 111 17.44 -5.69 12.56
C GLU A 111 18.45 -5.69 11.42
N ASP A 112 19.40 -4.76 11.50
CA ASP A 112 20.58 -4.72 10.62
C ASP A 112 20.23 -4.70 9.14
N ILE A 113 19.27 -3.85 8.77
CA ILE A 113 18.93 -3.62 7.37
C ILE A 113 19.95 -2.66 6.75
N ASP A 114 20.34 -2.92 5.50
CA ASP A 114 21.19 -1.99 4.74
C ASP A 114 20.59 -0.58 4.81
N PRO A 115 21.37 0.46 5.14
CA PRO A 115 20.84 1.81 5.32
C PRO A 115 20.12 2.40 4.11
N GLU A 116 20.59 2.13 2.89
CA GLU A 116 19.89 2.62 1.67
C GLU A 116 18.54 1.96 1.51
N LEU A 117 18.46 0.65 1.75
CA LEU A 117 17.19 -0.08 1.68
C LEU A 117 16.23 0.40 2.76
N TYR A 118 16.72 0.57 3.98
CA TYR A 118 15.94 1.09 5.10
C TYR A 118 15.34 2.46 4.74
N ASP A 119 16.17 3.38 4.27
CA ASP A 119 15.71 4.74 3.93
C ASP A 119 14.68 4.72 2.81
N ALA A 120 14.88 3.90 1.79
CA ALA A 120 13.93 3.79 0.67
C ALA A 120 12.58 3.28 1.15
N VAL A 121 12.55 2.25 1.98
CA VAL A 121 11.30 1.68 2.52
C VAL A 121 10.66 2.66 3.50
N GLU A 122 11.44 3.35 4.33
CA GLU A 122 10.92 4.35 5.26
C GLU A 122 10.19 5.48 4.54
N GLN A 123 10.68 5.91 3.38
CA GLN A 123 10.01 6.94 2.58
C GLN A 123 8.62 6.47 2.12
N ILE A 124 8.50 5.22 1.71
CA ILE A 124 7.21 4.65 1.33
C ILE A 124 6.29 4.57 2.55
N TYR A 125 6.83 4.14 3.69
CA TYR A 125 6.08 4.07 4.95
C TYR A 125 5.49 5.43 5.32
N PHE A 126 6.26 6.50 5.22
CA PHE A 126 5.77 7.84 5.51
C PHE A 126 4.67 8.29 4.54
N GLN A 127 4.77 7.89 3.27
CA GLN A 127 3.72 8.17 2.29
C GLN A 127 2.43 7.44 2.63
N GLU A 128 2.52 6.17 3.08
CA GLU A 128 1.36 5.41 3.54
C GLU A 128 0.72 6.08 4.77
N GLU A 129 1.52 6.56 5.70
CA GLU A 129 1.02 7.27 6.89
C GLU A 129 0.29 8.56 6.50
N ARG A 130 0.80 9.29 5.51
CA ARG A 130 0.13 10.48 4.98
C ARG A 130 -1.19 10.12 4.29
N SER A 131 -1.24 9.00 3.57
CA SER A 131 -2.49 8.50 2.97
C SER A 131 -3.52 8.16 4.02
N VAL A 132 -3.12 7.53 5.11
CA VAL A 132 -4.01 7.24 6.26
C VAL A 132 -4.55 8.54 6.84
N GLU A 133 -3.68 9.52 7.05
CA GLU A 133 -4.08 10.82 7.63
C GLU A 133 -5.05 11.56 6.71
N GLU A 134 -4.81 11.55 5.39
CA GLU A 134 -5.72 12.14 4.42
C GLU A 134 -7.09 11.49 4.44
N LEU A 135 -7.14 10.15 4.54
CA LEU A 135 -8.40 9.43 4.65
C LEU A 135 -9.18 9.81 5.91
N LYS A 136 -8.47 10.00 7.03
CA LYS A 136 -9.11 10.50 8.26
C LYS A 136 -9.76 11.85 8.03
N GLN A 137 -9.07 12.76 7.35
CA GLN A 137 -9.60 14.09 7.05
C GLN A 137 -10.83 13.99 6.13
N LEU A 138 -10.78 13.16 5.10
CA LEU A 138 -11.91 12.92 4.19
C LEU A 138 -13.10 12.31 4.91
N MET A 139 -12.87 11.45 5.89
CA MET A 139 -13.93 10.80 6.67
C MET A 139 -14.44 11.69 7.82
N GLY A 140 -13.75 12.77 8.13
CA GLY A 140 -14.12 13.68 9.20
C GLY A 140 -13.79 13.14 10.61
N THR A 141 -12.77 12.31 10.70
CA THR A 141 -12.39 11.68 11.98
C THR A 141 -11.02 12.10 12.48
#